data_cfb3036007aac4c864fa35e592b88719
#
_entry.id   cfb3036007aac4c864fa35e592b88719
#
_cell.length_a   1.000
_cell.length_b   1.000
_cell.length_c   1.000
_cell.angle_alpha   90.00
_cell.angle_beta   90.00
_cell.angle_gamma   90.00
#
_symmetry.space_group_name_H-M   'P 1'
#
loop_
_entity.id
_entity.type
_entity.pdbx_description
1 polymer ?
#
loop_
_entity_poly.entity_id
_entity_poly.type
_entity_poly.pdbx_seq_one_letter_code
_entity_poly.pdbx_strand_id
1 'polypeptide(L)'
;AIDRLGDGLVSPSLHVSVIEEMLPAPGQGAIGVECREGDAETKSLLKAIHHVETALCVNAERDLLRSLGGGCSLPLGARAVMKDGKVHLLAALFEGSGIRWISR
;
A
#
# COMPACT_ATOMS: atom_id res chain seq x y z
N ALA A 1 -7.48 1.44 -8.72
CA ALA A 1 -7.09 1.99 -10.02
C ALA A 1 -8.30 2.10 -10.95
N ILE A 2 -9.07 1.02 -11.16
CA ILE A 2 -10.23 0.98 -12.07
C ILE A 2 -11.27 2.04 -11.68
N ASP A 3 -11.62 2.15 -10.40
CA ASP A 3 -12.60 3.12 -9.89
C ASP A 3 -12.26 4.59 -10.20
N ARG A 4 -10.96 4.91 -10.36
CA ARG A 4 -10.51 6.27 -10.72
C ARG A 4 -10.60 6.56 -12.20
N LEU A 5 -10.50 5.54 -13.02
CA LEU A 5 -10.45 5.67 -14.47
C LEU A 5 -11.85 5.69 -15.08
N GLY A 6 -12.87 5.42 -14.25
CA GLY A 6 -14.29 5.42 -14.63
C GLY A 6 -14.70 4.16 -15.39
N ASP A 7 -16.02 4.01 -15.52
CA ASP A 7 -16.65 2.80 -16.04
C ASP A 7 -16.34 2.49 -17.52
N GLY A 8 -15.76 3.46 -18.25
CA GLY A 8 -15.46 3.31 -19.68
C GLY A 8 -14.26 2.41 -20.02
N LEU A 9 -13.46 2.01 -19.01
CA LEU A 9 -12.27 1.18 -19.23
C LEU A 9 -12.50 -0.32 -19.02
N VAL A 10 -13.61 -0.67 -18.39
CA VAL A 10 -13.99 -2.07 -18.19
C VAL A 10 -15.11 -2.39 -19.17
N SER A 11 -14.88 -3.37 -20.03
CA SER A 11 -15.95 -3.85 -20.93
C SER A 11 -17.15 -4.28 -20.09
N PRO A 12 -18.40 -3.93 -20.51
CA PRO A 12 -19.62 -4.38 -19.82
C PRO A 12 -19.74 -5.91 -19.66
N SER A 13 -18.98 -6.66 -20.45
CA SER A 13 -18.91 -8.12 -20.37
C SER A 13 -17.95 -8.65 -19.31
N LEU A 14 -17.16 -7.78 -18.64
CA LEU A 14 -16.21 -8.16 -17.60
C LEU A 14 -16.82 -7.90 -16.23
N HIS A 15 -16.72 -8.89 -15.35
CA HIS A 15 -17.05 -8.75 -13.95
C HIS A 15 -15.79 -8.44 -13.17
N VAL A 16 -15.82 -7.37 -12.35
CA VAL A 16 -14.71 -6.97 -11.49
C VAL A 16 -15.12 -7.22 -10.04
N SER A 17 -14.31 -8.00 -9.32
CA SER A 17 -14.47 -8.24 -7.89
C SER A 17 -13.17 -8.01 -7.14
N VAL A 18 -13.29 -7.59 -5.88
CA VAL A 18 -12.15 -7.47 -4.97
C VAL A 18 -11.82 -8.85 -4.40
N ILE A 19 -10.56 -9.24 -4.47
CA ILE A 19 -10.05 -10.47 -3.85
C ILE A 19 -9.46 -10.09 -2.49
N GLU A 20 -10.23 -10.31 -1.43
CA GLU A 20 -9.85 -9.91 -0.08
C GLU A 20 -8.77 -10.81 0.54
N GLU A 21 -8.71 -12.06 0.12
CA GLU A 21 -7.74 -13.05 0.59
C GLU A 21 -6.33 -12.83 0.03
N MET A 22 -6.19 -11.98 -0.99
CA MET A 22 -4.92 -11.72 -1.66
C MET A 22 -4.28 -10.44 -1.12
N LEU A 23 -3.13 -10.58 -0.47
CA LEU A 23 -2.37 -9.42 -0.02
C LEU A 23 -1.63 -8.76 -1.19
N PRO A 24 -1.76 -7.43 -1.35
CA PRO A 24 -1.00 -6.69 -2.35
C PRO A 24 0.47 -6.55 -1.96
N ALA A 25 1.29 -6.09 -2.90
CA ALA A 25 2.65 -5.66 -2.58
C ALA A 25 2.62 -4.44 -1.63
N PRO A 26 3.62 -4.28 -0.71
CA PRO A 26 3.66 -3.15 0.22
C PRO A 26 3.56 -1.79 -0.48
N GLY A 27 2.62 -0.96 -0.03
CA GLY A 27 2.36 0.36 -0.59
C GLY A 27 1.59 0.37 -1.90
N GLN A 28 1.13 -0.77 -2.39
CA GLN A 28 0.38 -0.85 -3.64
C GLN A 28 -0.95 -0.09 -3.55
N GLY A 29 -1.23 0.71 -4.59
CA GLY A 29 -2.45 1.51 -4.66
C GLY A 29 -2.36 2.88 -3.98
N ALA A 30 -1.33 3.14 -3.18
CA ALA A 30 -1.07 4.47 -2.66
C ALA A 30 -0.40 5.34 -3.72
N ILE A 31 -0.83 6.60 -3.82
CA ILE A 31 -0.18 7.59 -4.69
C ILE A 31 0.85 8.34 -3.85
N GLY A 32 2.11 8.25 -4.26
CA GLY A 32 3.20 9.04 -3.71
C GLY A 32 3.50 10.25 -4.61
N VAL A 33 3.70 11.41 -3.99
CA VAL A 33 4.15 12.62 -4.68
C VAL A 33 5.49 13.03 -4.10
N GLU A 34 6.49 13.23 -4.97
CA GLU A 34 7.83 13.65 -4.58
C GLU A 34 8.06 15.13 -4.90
N CYS A 35 8.80 15.81 -4.05
CA CYS A 35 9.30 17.15 -4.31
C CYS A 35 10.73 17.29 -3.82
N ARG A 36 11.42 18.36 -4.22
CA ARG A 36 12.77 18.65 -3.72
C ARG A 36 12.75 18.92 -2.22
N GLU A 37 13.78 18.47 -1.52
CA GLU A 37 13.85 18.60 -0.06
C GLU A 37 13.81 20.06 0.42
N GLY A 38 14.44 20.98 -0.30
CA GLY A 38 14.46 22.41 0.01
C GLY A 38 13.23 23.20 -0.46
N ASP A 39 12.29 22.58 -1.19
CA ASP A 39 11.14 23.27 -1.78
C ASP A 39 10.00 23.41 -0.75
N ALA A 40 10.05 24.49 0.02
CA ALA A 40 9.07 24.76 1.07
C ALA A 40 7.68 25.11 0.51
N GLU A 41 7.60 25.74 -0.66
CA GLU A 41 6.36 26.11 -1.30
C GLU A 41 5.61 24.85 -1.75
N THR A 42 6.25 24.00 -2.54
CA THR A 42 5.66 22.72 -2.98
C THR A 42 5.28 21.83 -1.78
N LYS A 43 6.12 21.73 -0.76
CA LYS A 43 5.80 21.00 0.47
C LYS A 43 4.52 21.52 1.15
N SER A 44 4.33 22.85 1.17
CA SER A 44 3.12 23.45 1.75
C SER A 44 1.87 23.05 0.96
N LEU A 45 1.94 23.05 -0.37
CA LEU A 45 0.84 22.63 -1.23
C LEU A 45 0.52 21.13 -1.04
N LEU A 46 1.55 20.29 -0.96
CA LEU A 46 1.39 18.86 -0.77
C LEU A 46 0.73 18.48 0.58
N LYS A 47 0.89 19.32 1.60
CA LYS A 47 0.20 19.12 2.87
C LYS A 47 -1.32 19.12 2.74
N ALA A 48 -1.87 19.87 1.79
CA ALA A 48 -3.31 19.96 1.57
C ALA A 48 -3.92 18.67 1.02
N ILE A 49 -3.13 17.84 0.36
CA ILE A 49 -3.55 16.55 -0.21
C ILE A 49 -3.02 15.35 0.58
N HIS A 50 -2.28 15.60 1.66
CA HIS A 50 -1.71 14.55 2.50
C HIS A 50 -2.79 13.85 3.32
N HIS A 51 -2.94 12.54 3.13
CA HIS A 51 -3.86 11.71 3.90
C HIS A 51 -3.09 10.95 4.98
N VAL A 52 -3.21 11.41 6.23
CA VAL A 52 -2.40 10.92 7.36
C VAL A 52 -2.56 9.43 7.61
N GLU A 53 -3.79 8.92 7.60
CA GLU A 53 -4.05 7.50 7.86
C GLU A 53 -3.45 6.60 6.78
N THR A 54 -3.58 6.98 5.50
CA THR A 54 -2.92 6.27 4.41
C THR A 54 -1.40 6.28 4.56
N ALA A 55 -0.83 7.43 4.94
CA ALA A 55 0.62 7.55 5.14
C ALA A 55 1.11 6.64 6.29
N LEU A 56 0.37 6.56 7.40
CA LEU A 56 0.69 5.67 8.51
C LEU A 56 0.66 4.19 8.09
N CYS A 57 -0.39 3.79 7.38
CA CYS A 57 -0.51 2.42 6.87
C CYS A 57 0.61 2.06 5.89
N VAL A 58 0.84 2.89 4.89
CA VAL A 58 1.90 2.67 3.88
C VAL A 58 3.29 2.65 4.52
N ASN A 59 3.55 3.53 5.49
CA ASN A 59 4.82 3.52 6.21
C ASN A 59 5.02 2.21 6.98
N ALA A 60 3.99 1.70 7.66
CA ALA A 60 4.08 0.43 8.36
C ALA A 60 4.41 -0.75 7.43
N GLU A 61 3.76 -0.80 6.25
CA GLU A 61 4.05 -1.81 5.23
C GLU A 61 5.50 -1.71 4.70
N ARG A 62 5.96 -0.49 4.41
CA ARG A 62 7.32 -0.23 3.91
C ARG A 62 8.39 -0.48 4.95
N ASP A 63 8.11 -0.19 6.23
CA ASP A 63 9.04 -0.46 7.33
C ASP A 63 9.20 -1.98 7.55
N LEU A 64 8.11 -2.74 7.43
CA LEU A 64 8.21 -4.20 7.42
C LEU A 64 9.11 -4.68 6.26
N LEU A 65 8.88 -4.20 5.03
CA LEU A 65 9.70 -4.57 3.88
C LEU A 65 11.19 -4.26 4.11
N ARG A 66 11.50 -3.07 4.63
CA ARG A 66 12.88 -2.67 4.97
C ARG A 66 13.48 -3.57 6.05
N SER A 67 12.73 -3.89 7.11
CA SER A 67 13.20 -4.72 8.22
C SER A 67 13.57 -6.13 7.79
N LEU A 68 12.93 -6.63 6.72
CA LEU A 68 13.23 -7.92 6.13
C LEU A 68 14.38 -7.88 5.11
N GLY A 69 15.06 -6.72 4.98
CA GLY A 69 16.15 -6.53 4.03
C GLY A 69 15.69 -6.57 2.56
N GLY A 70 14.38 -6.40 2.33
CA GLY A 70 13.77 -6.62 1.05
C GLY A 70 13.77 -5.38 0.15
N GLY A 71 14.01 -5.65 -1.13
CA GLY A 71 13.67 -4.77 -2.25
C GLY A 71 12.46 -5.33 -3.00
N CYS A 72 12.26 -4.88 -4.25
CA CYS A 72 11.15 -5.30 -5.11
C CYS A 72 11.11 -6.81 -5.41
N SER A 73 12.18 -7.54 -5.14
CA SER A 73 12.28 -8.99 -5.38
C SER A 73 11.85 -9.85 -4.19
N LEU A 74 11.60 -9.25 -3.01
CA LEU A 74 11.12 -10.01 -1.86
C LEU A 74 9.65 -10.41 -2.09
N PRO A 75 9.30 -11.70 -2.03
CA PRO A 75 7.93 -12.15 -2.25
C PRO A 75 7.08 -11.92 -0.99
N LEU A 76 6.83 -10.66 -0.70
CA LEU A 76 6.09 -10.15 0.45
C LEU A 76 4.79 -9.48 0.00
N GLY A 77 3.67 -9.99 0.48
CA GLY A 77 2.39 -9.28 0.48
C GLY A 77 2.19 -8.58 1.81
N ALA A 78 1.67 -7.36 1.81
CA ALA A 78 1.34 -6.65 3.04
C ALA A 78 0.15 -5.70 2.84
N ARG A 79 -0.71 -5.63 3.85
CA ARG A 79 -1.82 -4.69 3.93
C ARG A 79 -1.93 -4.15 5.34
N ALA A 80 -1.86 -2.84 5.47
CA ALA A 80 -2.14 -2.13 6.71
C ALA A 80 -3.47 -1.38 6.62
N VAL A 81 -4.22 -1.36 7.71
CA VAL A 81 -5.49 -0.62 7.83
C VAL A 81 -5.55 0.09 9.17
N MET A 82 -6.19 1.25 9.19
CA MET A 82 -6.53 1.92 10.44
C MET A 82 -7.80 1.31 11.03
N LYS A 83 -7.73 0.88 12.29
CA LYS A 83 -8.88 0.38 13.05
C LYS A 83 -8.74 0.82 14.50
N ASP A 84 -9.78 1.44 15.05
CA ASP A 84 -9.81 1.92 16.44
C ASP A 84 -8.60 2.80 16.80
N GLY A 85 -8.19 3.68 15.87
CA GLY A 85 -7.05 4.60 16.05
C GLY A 85 -5.67 3.93 16.04
N LYS A 86 -5.59 2.66 15.64
CA LYS A 86 -4.35 1.89 15.54
C LYS A 86 -4.15 1.35 14.14
N VAL A 87 -2.89 1.20 13.74
CA VAL A 87 -2.52 0.53 12.49
C VAL A 87 -2.51 -0.98 12.75
N HIS A 88 -3.32 -1.71 12.01
CA HIS A 88 -3.29 -3.17 11.95
C HIS A 88 -2.61 -3.62 10.67
N LEU A 89 -1.52 -4.35 10.80
CA LEU A 89 -0.72 -4.85 9.68
C LEU A 89 -0.90 -6.35 9.55
N LEU A 90 -1.28 -6.80 8.36
CA LEU A 90 -1.27 -8.19 7.96
C LEU A 90 -0.28 -8.36 6.81
N ALA A 91 0.59 -9.35 6.92
CA ALA A 91 1.56 -9.64 5.87
C ALA A 91 1.77 -11.15 5.69
N ALA A 92 2.20 -11.52 4.50
CA ALA A 92 2.58 -12.89 4.16
C ALA A 92 3.89 -12.88 3.37
N LEU A 93 4.86 -13.65 3.84
CA LEU A 93 6.14 -13.85 3.18
C LEU A 93 6.21 -15.26 2.63
N PHE A 94 6.53 -15.39 1.35
CA PHE A 94 6.82 -16.68 0.72
C PHE A 94 8.27 -17.09 1.00
N GLU A 95 8.45 -18.24 1.65
CA GLU A 95 9.77 -18.82 1.92
C GLU A 95 9.82 -20.26 1.38
N GLY A 96 10.45 -20.43 0.24
CA GLY A 96 10.60 -21.77 -0.38
C GLY A 96 9.25 -22.42 -0.70
N SER A 97 8.85 -23.43 0.06
CA SER A 97 7.58 -24.17 -0.12
C SER A 97 6.45 -23.71 0.80
N GLY A 98 6.67 -22.66 1.60
CA GLY A 98 5.71 -22.23 2.62
C GLY A 98 5.36 -20.76 2.60
N ILE A 99 4.31 -20.42 3.35
CA ILE A 99 3.89 -19.04 3.58
C ILE A 99 4.04 -18.75 5.07
N ARG A 100 4.77 -17.72 5.42
CA ARG A 100 4.84 -17.18 6.79
C ARG A 100 3.91 -16.00 6.92
N TRP A 101 2.91 -16.12 7.78
CA TRP A 101 1.99 -15.03 8.13
C TRP A 101 2.52 -14.18 9.27
N ILE A 102 2.37 -12.86 9.16
CA ILE A 102 2.75 -11.86 10.15
C ILE A 102 1.54 -10.98 10.40
N SER A 103 1.13 -10.85 11.67
CA SER A 103 0.05 -9.94 12.08
C SER A 103 0.46 -9.12 13.29
N ARG A 104 0.12 -7.84 13.30
CA ARG A 104 0.39 -6.94 14.42
C ARG A 104 -0.65 -5.83 14.52
#